data_4744ab2b1bf104a8738c0e49750d1247
#
_entry.id   4744ab2b1bf104a8738c0e49750d1247
#
_cell.length_a   1.000
_cell.length_b   1.000
_cell.length_c   1.000
_cell.angle_alpha   90.00
_cell.angle_beta   90.00
_cell.angle_gamma   90.00
#
_symmetry.space_group_name_H-M   'P 1'
#
loop_
_entity.id
_entity.type
_entity.pdbx_description
1 polymer ?
#
loop_
_entity_poly.entity_id
_entity_poly.type
_entity_poly.pdbx_seq_one_letter_code
_entity_poly.pdbx_strand_id
1 'polypeptide(L)'
;MKQSISERIHALRMWFKPNIQAFIIPSTDPHLSEYVAPHWKSREWISGFTGSAGTVVITEKKAGLWTDSRYFLQAAEQLQGSGIDLYKEMLPETPSITKFLSDELQPGESVGIDGKMFSVEQVESMQAELSAKNIQIVFCPDPMDELWENRPPMPESPAFVYDIKYAGKSCSEKIAAIRTELKKKSAESVMLSALDEIAWTLNLRGNDVHCNPVVVSYLLITEKKAVLFIAPEKVTEEVRNYLEEQQIEIQNYSDTEIYLSDLNSSSILMNPVKTNYSVFSSVNPQCRIIRGEAPVALLKAIRNEQEIKGIHAAMQRDGVALVKFLRWLESAVPSGTETELSIDRKLHAFRATQDLYVGESFDTIAGYKEHGAIVHYSATEESNATLHPKGFLLLDSGAQYLDGTTDITRTIALGELTTEEKTDYTLVLKGHIALAMAVFPSGTRGAQLDVLARMPLWSHKMNFLHGTGHGVGHFLSVHEGPQSIRMNENPIVLQPGMVT
;
A
#
# COMPACT_ATOMS: atom_id res chain seq x y z
N MET A 1 -30.43 10.02 -6.03
CA MET A 1 -30.10 9.97 -4.58
C MET A 1 -28.94 9.02 -4.40
N LYS A 2 -27.96 9.33 -3.52
CA LYS A 2 -26.89 8.36 -3.23
C LYS A 2 -27.53 7.14 -2.54
N GLN A 3 -27.25 5.93 -3.03
CA GLN A 3 -27.67 4.69 -2.38
C GLN A 3 -27.08 4.61 -0.96
N SER A 4 -27.88 4.24 0.01
CA SER A 4 -27.42 3.94 1.37
C SER A 4 -26.61 2.65 1.41
N ILE A 5 -25.80 2.46 2.45
CA ILE A 5 -25.01 1.23 2.63
C ILE A 5 -25.91 -0.02 2.63
N SER A 6 -27.06 0.06 3.31
CA SER A 6 -28.03 -1.03 3.35
C SER A 6 -28.58 -1.37 1.96
N GLU A 7 -28.86 -0.38 1.11
CA GLU A 7 -29.31 -0.60 -0.27
C GLU A 7 -28.24 -1.24 -1.12
N ARG A 8 -26.96 -0.85 -0.97
CA ARG A 8 -25.82 -1.45 -1.68
C ARG A 8 -25.63 -2.92 -1.30
N ILE A 9 -25.67 -3.24 0.01
CA ILE A 9 -25.62 -4.61 0.51
C ILE A 9 -26.77 -5.44 -0.03
N HIS A 10 -28.00 -4.88 -0.04
CA HIS A 10 -29.17 -5.55 -0.60
C HIS A 10 -28.99 -5.83 -2.09
N ALA A 11 -28.52 -4.84 -2.87
CA ALA A 11 -28.25 -5.01 -4.30
C ALA A 11 -27.24 -6.12 -4.57
N LEU A 12 -26.14 -6.21 -3.79
CA LEU A 12 -25.19 -7.29 -3.91
C LEU A 12 -25.80 -8.65 -3.57
N ARG A 13 -26.63 -8.76 -2.54
CA ARG A 13 -27.35 -10.00 -2.22
C ARG A 13 -28.29 -10.42 -3.35
N MET A 14 -28.96 -9.49 -3.99
CA MET A 14 -29.79 -9.77 -5.18
C MET A 14 -28.98 -10.16 -6.41
N TRP A 15 -27.72 -9.72 -6.50
CA TRP A 15 -26.78 -10.13 -7.55
C TRP A 15 -26.26 -11.56 -7.36
N PHE A 16 -26.30 -12.09 -6.13
CA PHE A 16 -25.85 -13.46 -5.85
C PHE A 16 -26.51 -14.43 -6.83
N LYS A 17 -25.67 -15.17 -7.58
CA LYS A 17 -26.12 -16.25 -8.46
C LYS A 17 -26.50 -17.47 -7.61
N PRO A 18 -27.29 -18.41 -8.12
CA PRO A 18 -27.73 -19.59 -7.35
C PRO A 18 -26.61 -20.40 -6.70
N ASN A 19 -25.39 -20.26 -7.21
CA ASN A 19 -24.20 -20.96 -6.69
C ASN A 19 -23.28 -20.07 -5.85
N ILE A 20 -23.72 -18.89 -5.39
CA ILE A 20 -22.94 -17.96 -4.55
C ILE A 20 -23.80 -17.56 -3.39
N GLN A 21 -23.38 -17.83 -2.16
CA GLN A 21 -24.07 -17.49 -0.92
C GLN A 21 -23.31 -16.46 -0.05
N ALA A 22 -22.06 -16.13 -0.47
CA ALA A 22 -21.25 -15.07 0.13
C ALA A 22 -20.34 -14.45 -0.91
N PHE A 23 -19.90 -13.20 -0.66
CA PHE A 23 -18.92 -12.52 -1.50
C PHE A 23 -17.90 -11.78 -0.63
N ILE A 24 -16.62 -11.79 -1.04
CA ILE A 24 -15.53 -11.14 -0.34
C ILE A 24 -15.01 -9.97 -1.17
N ILE A 25 -14.91 -8.78 -0.56
CA ILE A 25 -14.46 -7.54 -1.20
C ILE A 25 -13.27 -6.96 -0.39
N PRO A 26 -12.03 -7.14 -0.84
CA PRO A 26 -10.84 -6.63 -0.17
C PRO A 26 -10.57 -5.14 -0.50
N SER A 27 -9.63 -4.53 0.22
CA SER A 27 -9.04 -3.22 -0.09
C SER A 27 -7.82 -3.42 -0.98
N THR A 28 -8.01 -3.69 -2.25
CA THR A 28 -6.89 -3.91 -3.16
C THR A 28 -7.29 -3.64 -4.62
N ASP A 29 -6.32 -3.72 -5.50
CA ASP A 29 -6.47 -3.65 -6.96
C ASP A 29 -5.83 -4.90 -7.61
N PRO A 30 -5.87 -5.05 -8.94
CA PRO A 30 -5.24 -6.18 -9.64
C PRO A 30 -3.71 -6.29 -9.46
N HIS A 31 -3.08 -5.28 -8.89
CA HIS A 31 -1.65 -5.24 -8.59
C HIS A 31 -1.34 -5.47 -7.11
N LEU A 32 -2.38 -5.72 -6.29
CA LEU A 32 -2.31 -5.92 -4.85
C LEU A 32 -1.66 -4.73 -4.14
N SER A 33 -1.96 -3.52 -4.64
CA SER A 33 -1.46 -2.26 -4.10
C SER A 33 -2.07 -1.95 -2.73
N GLU A 34 -1.30 -1.30 -1.86
CA GLU A 34 -1.80 -0.79 -0.58
C GLU A 34 -2.73 0.42 -0.78
N TYR A 35 -2.32 1.34 -1.65
CA TYR A 35 -3.14 2.48 -2.08
C TYR A 35 -3.67 2.22 -3.48
N VAL A 36 -4.98 2.32 -3.64
CA VAL A 36 -5.66 1.97 -4.88
C VAL A 36 -6.25 3.21 -5.56
N ALA A 37 -6.32 3.16 -6.88
CA ALA A 37 -7.02 4.19 -7.63
C ALA A 37 -8.54 4.16 -7.31
N PRO A 38 -9.25 5.30 -7.48
CA PRO A 38 -10.68 5.40 -7.13
C PRO A 38 -11.57 4.31 -7.76
N HIS A 39 -11.21 3.80 -8.93
CA HIS A 39 -11.92 2.70 -9.61
C HIS A 39 -12.02 1.44 -8.74
N TRP A 40 -10.99 1.12 -7.98
CA TRP A 40 -10.93 -0.11 -7.15
C TRP A 40 -11.31 0.11 -5.68
N LYS A 41 -11.90 1.24 -5.32
CA LYS A 41 -12.39 1.50 -3.96
C LYS A 41 -13.72 0.81 -3.65
N SER A 42 -13.91 -0.41 -4.17
CA SER A 42 -15.14 -1.22 -4.04
C SER A 42 -15.51 -1.48 -2.58
N ARG A 43 -14.53 -1.80 -1.72
CA ARG A 43 -14.74 -2.00 -0.27
C ARG A 43 -15.23 -0.71 0.40
N GLU A 44 -14.65 0.44 0.06
CA GLU A 44 -15.08 1.75 0.58
C GLU A 44 -16.51 2.06 0.12
N TRP A 45 -16.82 1.84 -1.15
CA TRP A 45 -18.15 2.08 -1.69
C TRP A 45 -19.21 1.20 -1.00
N ILE A 46 -18.98 -0.11 -0.84
CA ILE A 46 -19.99 -1.02 -0.28
C ILE A 46 -20.21 -0.83 1.22
N SER A 47 -19.19 -0.38 1.97
CA SER A 47 -19.25 -0.31 3.44
C SER A 47 -19.33 1.11 3.99
N GLY A 48 -18.91 2.13 3.25
CA GLY A 48 -18.73 3.49 3.76
C GLY A 48 -17.48 3.67 4.62
N PHE A 49 -16.73 2.61 4.90
CA PHE A 49 -15.48 2.69 5.65
C PHE A 49 -14.34 3.20 4.75
N THR A 50 -13.66 4.27 5.15
CA THR A 50 -12.65 4.96 4.33
C THR A 50 -11.20 4.62 4.67
N GLY A 51 -10.93 3.83 5.73
CA GLY A 51 -9.57 3.38 6.05
C GLY A 51 -8.91 2.62 4.89
N SER A 52 -7.60 2.63 4.75
CA SER A 52 -6.92 2.03 3.58
C SER A 52 -6.89 0.49 3.61
N ALA A 53 -7.03 -0.14 4.77
CA ALA A 53 -6.96 -1.59 4.92
C ALA A 53 -8.25 -2.16 5.52
N GLY A 54 -8.76 -3.22 4.91
CA GLY A 54 -9.90 -3.98 5.40
C GLY A 54 -10.53 -4.85 4.33
N THR A 55 -11.31 -5.82 4.76
CA THR A 55 -12.03 -6.74 3.87
C THR A 55 -13.48 -6.84 4.31
N VAL A 56 -14.40 -6.60 3.39
CA VAL A 56 -15.82 -6.81 3.62
C VAL A 56 -16.22 -8.20 3.18
N VAL A 57 -16.97 -8.90 4.02
CA VAL A 57 -17.61 -10.17 3.68
C VAL A 57 -19.12 -10.00 3.83
N ILE A 58 -19.86 -10.31 2.78
CA ILE A 58 -21.31 -10.26 2.77
C ILE A 58 -21.83 -11.66 2.48
N THR A 59 -22.68 -12.19 3.38
CA THR A 59 -23.45 -13.41 3.18
C THR A 59 -24.91 -13.04 2.94
N GLU A 60 -25.76 -14.02 2.66
CA GLU A 60 -27.21 -13.78 2.55
C GLU A 60 -27.80 -13.11 3.80
N LYS A 61 -27.22 -13.36 4.98
CA LYS A 61 -27.78 -12.95 6.28
C LYS A 61 -26.94 -11.87 6.99
N LYS A 62 -25.63 -11.93 6.89
CA LYS A 62 -24.69 -11.08 7.63
C LYS A 62 -23.81 -10.25 6.71
N ALA A 63 -23.23 -9.21 7.26
CA ALA A 63 -22.18 -8.44 6.64
C ALA A 63 -21.15 -8.08 7.72
N GLY A 64 -19.86 -8.23 7.41
CA GLY A 64 -18.76 -7.95 8.33
C GLY A 64 -17.61 -7.23 7.64
N LEU A 65 -16.94 -6.34 8.37
CA LEU A 65 -15.68 -5.71 7.98
C LEU A 65 -14.57 -6.18 8.91
N TRP A 66 -13.55 -6.81 8.35
CA TRP A 66 -12.28 -7.11 9.03
C TRP A 66 -11.29 -6.00 8.75
N THR A 67 -10.67 -5.43 9.79
CA THR A 67 -9.63 -4.41 9.66
C THR A 67 -8.63 -4.50 10.81
N ASP A 68 -7.44 -3.93 10.63
CA ASP A 68 -6.36 -3.96 11.61
C ASP A 68 -6.42 -2.82 12.63
N SER A 69 -5.51 -2.85 13.61
CA SER A 69 -5.53 -1.96 14.77
C SER A 69 -5.40 -0.47 14.46
N ARG A 70 -4.91 -0.10 13.28
CA ARG A 70 -4.80 1.30 12.85
C ARG A 70 -6.16 1.97 12.68
N TYR A 71 -7.21 1.16 12.45
CA TYR A 71 -8.54 1.62 12.05
C TYR A 71 -9.67 1.22 13.00
N PHE A 72 -9.41 0.57 14.13
CA PHE A 72 -10.47 0.09 15.03
C PHE A 72 -11.44 1.18 15.48
N LEU A 73 -10.93 2.38 15.81
CA LEU A 73 -11.74 3.50 16.24
C LEU A 73 -12.56 4.08 15.07
N GLN A 74 -11.90 4.35 13.96
CA GLN A 74 -12.53 4.89 12.75
C GLN A 74 -13.61 3.94 12.20
N ALA A 75 -13.33 2.65 12.12
CA ALA A 75 -14.29 1.66 11.64
C ALA A 75 -15.51 1.55 12.57
N ALA A 76 -15.30 1.58 13.89
CA ALA A 76 -16.39 1.54 14.84
C ALA A 76 -17.36 2.72 14.68
N GLU A 77 -16.83 3.91 14.38
CA GLU A 77 -17.61 5.11 14.11
C GLU A 77 -18.33 5.06 12.76
N GLN A 78 -17.57 4.78 11.68
CA GLN A 78 -18.09 4.82 10.31
C GLN A 78 -19.09 3.70 9.99
N LEU A 79 -19.02 2.57 10.67
CA LEU A 79 -19.95 1.46 10.48
C LEU A 79 -21.24 1.60 11.33
N GLN A 80 -21.34 2.61 12.16
CA GLN A 80 -22.52 2.80 13.01
C GLN A 80 -23.79 2.93 12.18
N GLY A 81 -24.77 2.04 12.41
CA GLY A 81 -26.02 2.02 11.68
C GLY A 81 -25.98 1.48 10.25
N SER A 82 -24.81 1.00 9.76
CA SER A 82 -24.65 0.44 8.42
C SER A 82 -25.21 -0.98 8.25
N GLY A 83 -25.36 -1.73 9.34
CA GLY A 83 -25.67 -3.17 9.33
C GLY A 83 -24.46 -4.06 9.04
N ILE A 84 -23.25 -3.51 9.12
CA ILE A 84 -21.98 -4.24 8.99
C ILE A 84 -21.34 -4.38 10.36
N ASP A 85 -21.04 -5.61 10.77
CA ASP A 85 -20.32 -5.91 12.01
C ASP A 85 -18.82 -5.64 11.86
N LEU A 86 -18.20 -5.04 12.90
CA LEU A 86 -16.76 -4.81 12.93
C LEU A 86 -16.03 -6.01 13.55
N TYR A 87 -15.10 -6.58 12.78
CA TYR A 87 -14.18 -7.63 13.21
C TYR A 87 -12.75 -7.06 13.31
N LYS A 88 -12.24 -6.98 14.54
CA LYS A 88 -10.93 -6.41 14.87
C LYS A 88 -9.85 -7.47 14.70
N GLU A 89 -9.12 -7.44 13.58
CA GLU A 89 -8.07 -8.42 13.30
C GLU A 89 -7.01 -8.50 14.40
N MET A 90 -6.35 -9.63 14.52
CA MET A 90 -5.31 -9.94 15.51
C MET A 90 -5.81 -10.01 16.97
N LEU A 91 -7.07 -9.76 17.27
CA LEU A 91 -7.61 -10.02 18.60
C LEU A 91 -8.04 -11.49 18.73
N PRO A 92 -7.78 -12.14 19.88
CA PRO A 92 -8.05 -13.59 20.06
C PRO A 92 -9.52 -14.00 19.86
N GLU A 93 -10.46 -13.09 20.13
CA GLU A 93 -11.88 -13.30 19.99
C GLU A 93 -12.40 -13.12 18.55
N THR A 94 -11.60 -12.55 17.67
CA THR A 94 -12.01 -12.27 16.28
C THR A 94 -11.79 -13.51 15.40
N PRO A 95 -12.85 -14.08 14.80
CA PRO A 95 -12.69 -15.16 13.85
C PRO A 95 -11.99 -14.69 12.57
N SER A 96 -11.18 -15.53 11.97
CA SER A 96 -10.72 -15.28 10.59
C SER A 96 -11.91 -15.26 9.62
N ILE A 97 -11.72 -14.66 8.45
CA ILE A 97 -12.75 -14.64 7.39
C ILE A 97 -13.17 -16.05 7.02
N THR A 98 -12.23 -16.97 6.87
CA THR A 98 -12.51 -18.39 6.54
C THR A 98 -13.25 -19.11 7.65
N LYS A 99 -12.93 -18.83 8.91
CA LYS A 99 -13.68 -19.36 10.06
C LYS A 99 -15.11 -18.82 10.09
N PHE A 100 -15.29 -17.50 9.90
CA PHE A 100 -16.61 -16.88 9.80
C PHE A 100 -17.45 -17.52 8.69
N LEU A 101 -16.89 -17.65 7.48
CA LEU A 101 -17.56 -18.29 6.34
C LEU A 101 -17.91 -19.75 6.64
N SER A 102 -17.01 -20.48 7.29
CA SER A 102 -17.24 -21.88 7.70
C SER A 102 -18.35 -22.05 8.75
N ASP A 103 -18.61 -21.01 9.53
CA ASP A 103 -19.69 -21.00 10.52
C ASP A 103 -21.05 -20.55 9.93
N GLU A 104 -21.02 -19.71 8.88
CA GLU A 104 -22.22 -19.15 8.24
C GLU A 104 -22.75 -19.99 7.08
N LEU A 105 -21.87 -20.65 6.32
CA LEU A 105 -22.23 -21.40 5.13
C LEU A 105 -22.43 -22.88 5.43
N GLN A 106 -23.32 -23.51 4.64
CA GLN A 106 -23.55 -24.95 4.71
C GLN A 106 -22.59 -25.72 3.79
N PRO A 107 -22.28 -26.99 4.07
CA PRO A 107 -21.53 -27.83 3.16
C PRO A 107 -22.18 -27.91 1.77
N GLY A 108 -21.43 -27.62 0.73
CA GLY A 108 -21.90 -27.54 -0.67
C GLY A 108 -22.21 -26.14 -1.15
N GLU A 109 -22.26 -25.15 -0.25
CA GLU A 109 -22.37 -23.74 -0.60
C GLU A 109 -21.03 -23.14 -1.07
N SER A 110 -21.08 -21.95 -1.65
CA SER A 110 -19.89 -21.32 -2.25
C SER A 110 -19.77 -19.86 -1.88
N VAL A 111 -18.52 -19.39 -1.88
CA VAL A 111 -18.15 -18.00 -1.75
C VAL A 111 -17.61 -17.46 -3.08
N GLY A 112 -18.14 -16.34 -3.56
CA GLY A 112 -17.67 -15.64 -4.76
C GLY A 112 -16.50 -14.72 -4.43
N ILE A 113 -15.52 -14.67 -5.32
CA ILE A 113 -14.43 -13.70 -5.32
C ILE A 113 -14.08 -13.29 -6.76
N ASP A 114 -13.57 -12.06 -6.92
CA ASP A 114 -12.85 -11.71 -8.15
C ASP A 114 -11.38 -12.12 -8.00
N GLY A 115 -10.92 -13.06 -8.82
CA GLY A 115 -9.54 -13.57 -8.78
C GLY A 115 -8.46 -12.52 -9.07
N LYS A 116 -8.84 -11.37 -9.63
CA LYS A 116 -7.94 -10.22 -9.85
C LYS A 116 -7.62 -9.46 -8.56
N MET A 117 -8.49 -9.59 -7.54
CA MET A 117 -8.39 -8.85 -6.28
C MET A 117 -7.71 -9.65 -5.15
N PHE A 118 -7.23 -10.85 -5.42
CA PHE A 118 -6.59 -11.71 -4.42
C PHE A 118 -5.27 -12.27 -4.92
N SER A 119 -4.28 -12.32 -4.04
CA SER A 119 -3.02 -13.00 -4.36
C SER A 119 -3.23 -14.52 -4.47
N VAL A 120 -2.30 -15.16 -5.17
CA VAL A 120 -2.29 -16.63 -5.26
C VAL A 120 -2.26 -17.27 -3.88
N GLU A 121 -1.41 -16.76 -2.98
CA GLU A 121 -1.29 -17.29 -1.62
C GLU A 121 -2.60 -17.17 -0.83
N GLN A 122 -3.28 -16.00 -0.93
CA GLN A 122 -4.58 -15.81 -0.28
C GLN A 122 -5.63 -16.79 -0.79
N VAL A 123 -5.73 -16.96 -2.10
CA VAL A 123 -6.71 -17.88 -2.70
C VAL A 123 -6.43 -19.31 -2.28
N GLU A 124 -5.19 -19.78 -2.37
CA GLU A 124 -4.81 -21.14 -2.00
C GLU A 124 -5.04 -21.42 -0.51
N SER A 125 -4.71 -20.47 0.38
CA SER A 125 -4.99 -20.58 1.81
C SER A 125 -6.49 -20.67 2.09
N MET A 126 -7.29 -19.77 1.50
CA MET A 126 -8.75 -19.81 1.63
C MET A 126 -9.34 -21.11 1.08
N GLN A 127 -8.88 -21.58 -0.08
CA GLN A 127 -9.33 -22.86 -0.66
C GLN A 127 -9.03 -24.04 0.26
N ALA A 128 -7.82 -24.09 0.83
CA ALA A 128 -7.44 -25.17 1.75
C ALA A 128 -8.32 -25.22 3.00
N GLU A 129 -8.62 -24.07 3.61
CA GLU A 129 -9.43 -23.98 4.82
C GLU A 129 -10.92 -24.26 4.54
N LEU A 130 -11.50 -23.66 3.48
CA LEU A 130 -12.92 -23.80 3.16
C LEU A 130 -13.27 -25.18 2.61
N SER A 131 -12.38 -25.80 1.83
CA SER A 131 -12.59 -27.16 1.30
C SER A 131 -12.72 -28.21 2.42
N ALA A 132 -12.09 -28.01 3.56
CA ALA A 132 -12.23 -28.86 4.74
C ALA A 132 -13.68 -28.89 5.29
N LYS A 133 -14.50 -27.90 4.93
CA LYS A 133 -15.93 -27.80 5.24
C LYS A 133 -16.84 -28.04 4.03
N ASN A 134 -16.27 -28.50 2.91
CA ASN A 134 -16.96 -28.66 1.64
C ASN A 134 -17.60 -27.36 1.14
N ILE A 135 -16.94 -26.22 1.39
CA ILE A 135 -17.30 -24.90 0.85
C ILE A 135 -16.37 -24.59 -0.33
N GLN A 136 -16.91 -24.14 -1.44
CA GLN A 136 -16.14 -23.88 -2.66
C GLN A 136 -15.91 -22.39 -2.88
N ILE A 137 -14.78 -22.03 -3.50
CA ILE A 137 -14.54 -20.70 -4.04
C ILE A 137 -14.97 -20.68 -5.50
N VAL A 138 -15.81 -19.71 -5.85
CA VAL A 138 -16.27 -19.45 -7.24
C VAL A 138 -15.65 -18.15 -7.71
N PHE A 139 -14.87 -18.24 -8.81
CA PHE A 139 -14.32 -17.04 -9.44
C PHE A 139 -15.39 -16.40 -10.33
N CYS A 140 -15.61 -15.11 -10.16
CA CYS A 140 -16.57 -14.33 -10.90
C CYS A 140 -16.06 -12.91 -11.17
N PRO A 141 -16.59 -12.22 -12.20
CA PRO A 141 -16.29 -10.80 -12.40
C PRO A 141 -16.65 -9.95 -11.18
N ASP A 142 -16.02 -8.79 -11.07
CA ASP A 142 -16.34 -7.81 -10.03
C ASP A 142 -17.81 -7.37 -10.13
N PRO A 143 -18.66 -7.65 -9.14
CA PRO A 143 -20.06 -7.22 -9.15
C PRO A 143 -20.23 -5.71 -9.17
N MET A 144 -19.22 -4.94 -8.80
CA MET A 144 -19.27 -3.48 -8.79
C MET A 144 -19.39 -2.88 -10.21
N ASP A 145 -18.99 -3.62 -11.25
CA ASP A 145 -19.20 -3.18 -12.64
C ASP A 145 -20.70 -3.04 -12.98
N GLU A 146 -21.55 -3.85 -12.37
CA GLU A 146 -22.99 -3.80 -12.54
C GLU A 146 -23.72 -2.96 -11.48
N LEU A 147 -23.21 -2.94 -10.23
CA LEU A 147 -23.90 -2.40 -9.09
C LEU A 147 -23.54 -0.96 -8.77
N TRP A 148 -22.32 -0.52 -9.10
CA TRP A 148 -21.83 0.83 -8.79
C TRP A 148 -22.04 1.77 -9.98
N GLU A 149 -23.25 2.31 -10.11
CA GLU A 149 -23.70 3.13 -11.24
C GLU A 149 -22.75 4.27 -11.64
N ASN A 150 -22.13 4.93 -10.66
CA ASN A 150 -21.18 6.02 -10.87
C ASN A 150 -19.76 5.61 -10.48
N ARG A 151 -19.36 4.38 -10.80
CA ARG A 151 -18.00 3.90 -10.55
C ARG A 151 -17.00 4.79 -11.26
N PRO A 152 -15.96 5.31 -10.56
CA PRO A 152 -14.89 6.04 -11.21
C PRO A 152 -14.29 5.23 -12.36
N PRO A 153 -13.96 5.86 -13.50
CA PRO A 153 -13.33 5.15 -14.61
C PRO A 153 -11.96 4.59 -14.23
N MET A 154 -11.44 3.70 -15.04
CA MET A 154 -10.03 3.30 -14.97
C MET A 154 -9.13 4.54 -15.06
N PRO A 155 -7.98 4.57 -14.35
CA PRO A 155 -7.06 5.69 -14.47
C PRO A 155 -6.56 5.87 -15.90
N GLU A 156 -6.59 7.10 -16.40
CA GLU A 156 -6.20 7.45 -17.78
C GLU A 156 -5.04 8.46 -17.83
N SER A 157 -4.45 8.79 -16.68
CA SER A 157 -3.34 9.77 -16.63
C SER A 157 -2.17 9.32 -17.50
N PRO A 158 -1.58 10.24 -18.31
CA PRO A 158 -0.42 9.89 -19.12
C PRO A 158 0.77 9.45 -18.27
N ALA A 159 1.47 8.42 -18.74
CA ALA A 159 2.79 8.09 -18.22
C ALA A 159 3.82 9.14 -18.65
N PHE A 160 4.90 9.28 -17.90
CA PHE A 160 6.05 10.12 -18.25
C PHE A 160 7.37 9.42 -17.92
N VAL A 161 8.40 9.80 -18.65
CA VAL A 161 9.75 9.26 -18.47
C VAL A 161 10.40 9.90 -17.24
N TYR A 162 10.92 9.06 -16.38
CA TYR A 162 11.69 9.48 -15.20
C TYR A 162 13.16 9.63 -15.55
N ASP A 163 13.67 10.85 -15.48
CA ASP A 163 15.01 11.24 -15.96
C ASP A 163 16.11 10.44 -15.23
N ILE A 164 17.06 9.94 -16.01
CA ILE A 164 18.22 9.18 -15.54
C ILE A 164 19.08 9.97 -14.53
N LYS A 165 19.06 11.30 -14.61
CA LYS A 165 19.78 12.15 -13.63
C LYS A 165 19.28 11.95 -12.19
N TYR A 166 18.04 11.46 -12.01
CA TYR A 166 17.48 11.10 -10.72
C TYR A 166 17.57 9.59 -10.48
N ALA A 167 17.25 8.78 -11.51
CA ALA A 167 17.22 7.33 -11.41
C ALA A 167 18.61 6.69 -11.27
N GLY A 168 19.67 7.33 -11.79
CA GLY A 168 21.06 6.88 -11.71
C GLY A 168 21.42 5.67 -12.56
N LYS A 169 20.41 4.89 -13.02
CA LYS A 169 20.57 3.73 -13.90
C LYS A 169 19.51 3.74 -15.00
N SER A 170 19.90 3.36 -16.20
CA SER A 170 18.99 3.20 -17.33
C SER A 170 18.06 1.99 -17.17
N CYS A 171 16.96 1.99 -17.92
CA CYS A 171 16.03 0.84 -18.00
C CYS A 171 16.79 -0.42 -18.47
N SER A 172 17.61 -0.31 -19.51
CA SER A 172 18.38 -1.44 -20.05
C SER A 172 19.37 -2.04 -19.04
N GLU A 173 20.06 -1.20 -18.23
CA GLU A 173 20.94 -1.69 -17.15
C GLU A 173 20.15 -2.45 -16.08
N LYS A 174 18.96 -1.95 -15.69
CA LYS A 174 18.09 -2.60 -14.70
C LYS A 174 17.57 -3.93 -15.22
N ILE A 175 17.09 -3.99 -16.45
CA ILE A 175 16.64 -5.26 -17.09
C ILE A 175 17.79 -6.26 -17.21
N ALA A 176 18.99 -5.82 -17.55
CA ALA A 176 20.17 -6.71 -17.60
C ALA A 176 20.50 -7.30 -16.22
N ALA A 177 20.42 -6.49 -15.16
CA ALA A 177 20.59 -6.96 -13.79
C ALA A 177 19.51 -7.98 -13.39
N ILE A 178 18.23 -7.72 -13.72
CA ILE A 178 17.12 -8.64 -13.46
C ILE A 178 17.38 -9.98 -14.19
N ARG A 179 17.73 -9.96 -15.47
CA ARG A 179 18.06 -11.17 -16.25
C ARG A 179 19.22 -11.97 -15.64
N THR A 180 20.21 -11.29 -15.07
CA THR A 180 21.31 -11.93 -14.38
C THR A 180 20.85 -12.68 -13.13
N GLU A 181 19.96 -12.08 -12.35
CA GLU A 181 19.40 -12.73 -11.16
C GLU A 181 18.43 -13.87 -11.51
N LEU A 182 17.67 -13.76 -12.61
CA LEU A 182 16.79 -14.83 -13.09
C LEU A 182 17.57 -16.09 -13.43
N LYS A 183 18.75 -15.96 -14.07
CA LYS A 183 19.63 -17.10 -14.36
C LYS A 183 20.04 -17.85 -13.09
N LYS A 184 20.33 -17.14 -11.99
CA LYS A 184 20.65 -17.75 -10.69
C LYS A 184 19.48 -18.54 -10.11
N LYS A 185 18.24 -18.13 -10.43
CA LYS A 185 17.00 -18.80 -10.02
C LYS A 185 16.53 -19.87 -11.02
N SER A 186 17.29 -20.14 -12.09
CA SER A 186 16.90 -21.04 -13.18
C SER A 186 15.54 -20.70 -13.81
N ALA A 187 15.25 -19.41 -13.90
CA ALA A 187 14.04 -18.85 -14.53
C ALA A 187 14.40 -18.16 -15.85
N GLU A 188 13.64 -18.45 -16.92
CA GLU A 188 13.82 -17.80 -18.22
C GLU A 188 13.04 -16.48 -18.34
N SER A 189 11.99 -16.34 -17.54
CA SER A 189 11.16 -15.13 -17.55
C SER A 189 10.67 -14.78 -16.13
N VAL A 190 10.19 -13.54 -15.96
CA VAL A 190 9.53 -13.06 -14.75
C VAL A 190 8.34 -12.18 -15.13
N MET A 191 7.24 -12.35 -14.41
CA MET A 191 6.10 -11.45 -14.45
C MET A 191 6.16 -10.50 -13.25
N LEU A 192 6.23 -9.20 -13.51
CA LEU A 192 6.12 -8.16 -12.50
C LEU A 192 4.70 -7.62 -12.47
N SER A 193 4.09 -7.66 -11.29
CA SER A 193 2.74 -7.16 -11.04
C SER A 193 2.75 -5.93 -10.16
N ALA A 194 3.73 -5.78 -9.27
CA ALA A 194 3.84 -4.63 -8.38
C ALA A 194 4.19 -3.35 -9.15
N LEU A 195 3.34 -2.33 -9.05
CA LEU A 195 3.44 -1.09 -9.84
C LEU A 195 4.74 -0.34 -9.60
N ASP A 196 5.24 -0.31 -8.38
CA ASP A 196 6.49 0.33 -8.00
C ASP A 196 7.72 -0.40 -8.57
N GLU A 197 7.69 -1.74 -8.66
CA GLU A 197 8.74 -2.53 -9.29
C GLU A 197 8.81 -2.27 -10.81
N ILE A 198 7.66 -2.15 -11.46
CA ILE A 198 7.55 -1.82 -12.88
C ILE A 198 8.04 -0.40 -13.15
N ALA A 199 7.56 0.57 -12.35
CA ALA A 199 7.94 1.98 -12.47
C ALA A 199 9.44 2.19 -12.26
N TRP A 200 10.05 1.49 -11.28
CA TRP A 200 11.49 1.52 -11.06
C TRP A 200 12.25 0.89 -12.23
N THR A 201 11.82 -0.28 -12.70
CA THR A 201 12.51 -1.03 -13.76
C THR A 201 12.56 -0.23 -15.06
N LEU A 202 11.44 0.38 -15.45
CA LEU A 202 11.30 1.07 -16.73
C LEU A 202 11.65 2.56 -16.66
N ASN A 203 11.98 3.11 -15.50
CA ASN A 203 12.06 4.57 -15.32
C ASN A 203 10.82 5.29 -15.84
N LEU A 204 9.65 4.76 -15.57
CA LEU A 204 8.35 5.39 -15.86
C LEU A 204 7.67 5.81 -14.58
N ARG A 205 6.94 6.91 -14.66
CA ARG A 205 6.06 7.39 -13.58
C ARG A 205 4.72 7.80 -14.18
N GLY A 206 3.73 7.97 -13.31
CA GLY A 206 2.39 8.47 -13.67
C GLY A 206 1.64 8.86 -12.42
N ASN A 207 0.36 9.19 -12.56
CA ASN A 207 -0.48 9.69 -11.48
C ASN A 207 -1.76 8.85 -11.32
N ASP A 208 -1.66 7.53 -11.56
CA ASP A 208 -2.82 6.64 -11.47
C ASP A 208 -3.27 6.38 -10.04
N VAL A 209 -2.34 6.45 -9.09
CA VAL A 209 -2.59 6.24 -7.66
C VAL A 209 -2.24 7.51 -6.91
N HIS A 210 -3.14 7.93 -6.03
CA HIS A 210 -2.95 9.12 -5.19
C HIS A 210 -1.67 9.00 -4.36
N CYS A 211 -0.88 10.04 -4.31
CA CYS A 211 0.41 10.14 -3.60
C CYS A 211 1.49 9.13 -4.04
N ASN A 212 1.21 8.23 -4.96
CA ASN A 212 2.16 7.25 -5.45
C ASN A 212 2.36 7.40 -6.97
N PRO A 213 3.54 7.85 -7.45
CA PRO A 213 3.75 8.18 -8.85
C PRO A 213 3.99 6.94 -9.73
N VAL A 214 2.99 6.08 -9.85
CA VAL A 214 3.00 4.84 -10.63
C VAL A 214 1.97 4.85 -11.74
N VAL A 215 2.14 3.92 -12.69
CA VAL A 215 1.22 3.66 -13.80
C VAL A 215 0.70 2.24 -13.70
N VAL A 216 -0.61 2.08 -13.80
CA VAL A 216 -1.28 0.78 -13.86
C VAL A 216 -0.81 0.03 -15.10
N SER A 217 -0.03 -1.03 -14.90
CA SER A 217 0.62 -1.79 -15.95
C SER A 217 1.15 -3.13 -15.43
N TYR A 218 1.43 -4.06 -16.34
CA TYR A 218 2.20 -5.27 -16.06
C TYR A 218 3.47 -5.27 -16.89
N LEU A 219 4.51 -5.97 -16.41
CA LEU A 219 5.77 -6.10 -17.16
C LEU A 219 6.25 -7.56 -17.17
N LEU A 220 6.32 -8.12 -18.35
CA LEU A 220 6.94 -9.43 -18.59
C LEU A 220 8.38 -9.22 -19.09
N ILE A 221 9.35 -9.79 -18.39
CA ILE A 221 10.75 -9.80 -18.84
C ILE A 221 11.13 -11.25 -19.13
N THR A 222 11.53 -11.51 -20.38
CA THR A 222 12.10 -12.78 -20.80
C THR A 222 13.61 -12.64 -21.05
N GLU A 223 14.26 -13.73 -21.39
CA GLU A 223 15.69 -13.70 -21.74
C GLU A 223 16.00 -12.71 -22.88
N LYS A 224 15.08 -12.57 -23.85
CA LYS A 224 15.29 -11.79 -25.09
C LYS A 224 14.44 -10.52 -25.16
N LYS A 225 13.27 -10.50 -24.56
CA LYS A 225 12.27 -9.45 -24.70
C LYS A 225 11.88 -8.86 -23.35
N ALA A 226 11.35 -7.65 -23.37
CA ALA A 226 10.57 -7.09 -22.28
C ALA A 226 9.29 -6.51 -22.89
N VAL A 227 8.14 -6.83 -22.29
CA VAL A 227 6.80 -6.49 -22.80
C VAL A 227 6.04 -5.75 -21.69
N LEU A 228 5.71 -4.50 -21.95
CA LEU A 228 4.90 -3.66 -21.08
C LEU A 228 3.42 -3.75 -21.52
N PHE A 229 2.57 -4.18 -20.60
CA PHE A 229 1.12 -4.17 -20.79
C PHE A 229 0.56 -2.92 -20.11
N ILE A 230 0.12 -1.96 -20.92
CA ILE A 230 -0.35 -0.65 -20.49
C ILE A 230 -1.52 -0.20 -21.37
N ALA A 231 -2.45 0.58 -20.81
CA ALA A 231 -3.53 1.15 -21.57
C ALA A 231 -2.97 2.14 -22.63
N PRO A 232 -3.37 2.02 -23.91
CA PRO A 232 -2.76 2.79 -25.02
C PRO A 232 -2.83 4.32 -24.84
N GLU A 233 -3.88 4.83 -24.22
CA GLU A 233 -4.15 6.24 -23.96
C GLU A 233 -3.12 6.86 -23.00
N LYS A 234 -2.41 6.07 -22.22
CA LYS A 234 -1.36 6.53 -21.30
C LYS A 234 -0.01 6.72 -21.98
N VAL A 235 0.16 6.16 -23.17
CA VAL A 235 1.44 6.12 -23.87
C VAL A 235 1.55 7.34 -24.78
N THR A 236 2.15 8.42 -24.28
CA THR A 236 2.48 9.62 -25.07
C THR A 236 3.52 9.29 -26.15
N GLU A 237 3.71 10.19 -27.11
CA GLU A 237 4.76 10.03 -28.13
C GLU A 237 6.16 9.96 -27.51
N GLU A 238 6.43 10.78 -26.48
CA GLU A 238 7.69 10.75 -25.73
C GLU A 238 7.92 9.39 -25.06
N VAL A 239 6.93 8.87 -24.37
CA VAL A 239 7.01 7.57 -23.69
C VAL A 239 7.19 6.44 -24.71
N ARG A 240 6.49 6.51 -25.86
CA ARG A 240 6.62 5.50 -26.92
C ARG A 240 8.05 5.48 -27.47
N ASN A 241 8.58 6.64 -27.86
CA ASN A 241 9.94 6.75 -28.39
C ASN A 241 10.98 6.25 -27.38
N TYR A 242 10.82 6.62 -26.09
CA TYR A 242 11.69 6.14 -25.02
C TYR A 242 11.64 4.59 -24.89
N LEU A 243 10.46 3.99 -24.87
CA LEU A 243 10.30 2.54 -24.74
C LEU A 243 10.88 1.80 -25.95
N GLU A 244 10.69 2.33 -27.16
CA GLU A 244 11.27 1.79 -28.39
C GLU A 244 12.80 1.83 -28.37
N GLU A 245 13.41 2.94 -27.93
CA GLU A 245 14.86 3.05 -27.72
C GLU A 245 15.39 2.05 -26.69
N GLN A 246 14.60 1.75 -25.66
CA GLN A 246 14.94 0.72 -24.65
C GLN A 246 14.56 -0.69 -25.07
N GLN A 247 14.05 -0.91 -26.31
CA GLN A 247 13.63 -2.20 -26.85
C GLN A 247 12.51 -2.87 -26.02
N ILE A 248 11.57 -2.08 -25.51
CA ILE A 248 10.38 -2.55 -24.77
C ILE A 248 9.20 -2.65 -25.73
N GLU A 249 8.63 -3.83 -25.88
CA GLU A 249 7.38 -4.05 -26.62
C GLU A 249 6.21 -3.50 -25.80
N ILE A 250 5.24 -2.84 -26.47
CA ILE A 250 4.03 -2.31 -25.81
C ILE A 250 2.84 -3.17 -26.26
N GLN A 251 2.07 -3.65 -25.29
CA GLN A 251 0.82 -4.38 -25.50
C GLN A 251 -0.31 -3.70 -24.70
N ASN A 252 -1.56 -3.97 -25.04
CA ASN A 252 -2.67 -3.45 -24.27
C ASN A 252 -2.75 -4.13 -22.89
N TYR A 253 -3.07 -3.37 -21.87
CA TYR A 253 -3.23 -3.86 -20.50
C TYR A 253 -4.19 -5.06 -20.40
N SER A 254 -5.31 -5.00 -21.14
CA SER A 254 -6.32 -6.07 -21.18
C SER A 254 -5.82 -7.39 -21.77
N ASP A 255 -4.74 -7.37 -22.53
CA ASP A 255 -4.25 -8.54 -23.25
C ASP A 255 -3.29 -9.40 -22.42
N THR A 256 -2.99 -8.98 -21.17
CA THR A 256 -2.02 -9.63 -20.28
C THR A 256 -2.30 -11.14 -20.10
N GLU A 257 -3.53 -11.51 -19.77
CA GLU A 257 -3.89 -12.92 -19.51
C GLU A 257 -3.84 -13.76 -20.81
N ILE A 258 -4.29 -13.19 -21.94
CA ILE A 258 -4.24 -13.85 -23.25
C ILE A 258 -2.77 -14.06 -23.66
N TYR A 259 -1.92 -13.04 -23.50
CA TYR A 259 -0.51 -13.14 -23.83
C TYR A 259 0.21 -14.21 -23.00
N LEU A 260 -0.11 -14.32 -21.72
CA LEU A 260 0.45 -15.33 -20.82
C LEU A 260 -0.02 -16.75 -21.18
N SER A 261 -1.25 -16.91 -21.68
CA SER A 261 -1.75 -18.22 -22.13
C SER A 261 -1.03 -18.75 -23.37
N ASP A 262 -0.48 -17.85 -24.20
CA ASP A 262 0.30 -18.17 -25.38
C ASP A 262 1.83 -18.08 -25.14
N LEU A 263 2.25 -17.84 -23.89
CA LEU A 263 3.66 -17.65 -23.56
C LEU A 263 4.51 -18.87 -23.92
N ASN A 264 5.44 -18.66 -24.85
CA ASN A 264 6.43 -19.68 -25.24
C ASN A 264 7.74 -19.47 -24.44
N SER A 265 7.72 -19.88 -23.19
CA SER A 265 8.87 -19.89 -22.27
C SER A 265 8.86 -21.18 -21.47
N SER A 266 10.03 -21.76 -21.19
CA SER A 266 10.09 -23.01 -20.43
C SER A 266 9.79 -22.80 -18.94
N SER A 267 10.04 -21.58 -18.42
CA SER A 267 9.76 -21.24 -17.05
C SER A 267 9.55 -19.74 -16.83
N ILE A 268 8.67 -19.43 -15.87
CA ILE A 268 8.35 -18.06 -15.43
C ILE A 268 8.43 -17.97 -13.92
N LEU A 269 9.15 -16.97 -13.40
CA LEU A 269 9.17 -16.62 -11.99
C LEU A 269 7.98 -15.73 -11.67
N MET A 270 7.18 -16.11 -10.70
CA MET A 270 6.04 -15.33 -10.20
C MET A 270 6.02 -15.34 -8.67
N ASN A 271 5.76 -14.18 -8.08
CA ASN A 271 5.61 -14.06 -6.63
C ASN A 271 4.15 -14.33 -6.22
N PRO A 272 3.83 -15.42 -5.52
CA PRO A 272 2.45 -15.75 -5.17
C PRO A 272 1.80 -14.77 -4.19
N VAL A 273 2.59 -13.94 -3.50
CA VAL A 273 2.08 -12.89 -2.60
C VAL A 273 1.74 -11.61 -3.35
N LYS A 274 2.46 -11.32 -4.46
CA LYS A 274 2.34 -10.06 -5.23
C LYS A 274 1.67 -10.24 -6.60
N THR A 275 1.33 -11.46 -6.98
CA THR A 275 0.64 -11.74 -8.23
C THR A 275 -0.79 -12.14 -7.94
N ASN A 276 -1.75 -11.54 -8.61
CA ASN A 276 -3.15 -11.92 -8.48
C ASN A 276 -3.42 -13.29 -9.11
N TYR A 277 -4.46 -13.94 -8.63
CA TYR A 277 -4.78 -15.33 -9.02
C TYR A 277 -5.15 -15.45 -10.50
N SER A 278 -5.84 -14.47 -11.09
CA SER A 278 -6.24 -14.52 -12.51
C SER A 278 -5.02 -14.51 -13.43
N VAL A 279 -4.08 -13.59 -13.22
CA VAL A 279 -2.83 -13.51 -13.98
C VAL A 279 -1.97 -14.76 -13.79
N PHE A 280 -1.89 -15.28 -12.57
CA PHE A 280 -1.12 -16.50 -12.27
C PHE A 280 -1.72 -17.73 -12.99
N SER A 281 -3.03 -17.89 -12.93
CA SER A 281 -3.72 -19.05 -13.50
C SER A 281 -3.84 -18.99 -15.04
N SER A 282 -3.59 -17.82 -15.65
CA SER A 282 -3.60 -17.66 -17.11
C SER A 282 -2.30 -18.14 -17.79
N VAL A 283 -1.25 -18.42 -17.04
CA VAL A 283 0.05 -18.87 -17.59
C VAL A 283 -0.12 -20.18 -18.37
N ASN A 284 0.47 -20.23 -19.56
CA ASN A 284 0.50 -21.44 -20.40
C ASN A 284 0.85 -22.69 -19.57
N PRO A 285 0.03 -23.75 -19.57
CA PRO A 285 0.28 -24.96 -18.79
C PRO A 285 1.61 -25.68 -19.10
N GLN A 286 2.21 -25.41 -20.26
CA GLN A 286 3.53 -25.95 -20.63
C GLN A 286 4.67 -25.14 -20.01
N CYS A 287 4.43 -23.93 -19.57
CA CYS A 287 5.41 -23.08 -18.91
C CYS A 287 5.45 -23.41 -17.39
N ARG A 288 6.61 -23.85 -16.92
CA ARG A 288 6.78 -24.15 -15.49
C ARG A 288 6.81 -22.89 -14.67
N ILE A 289 5.88 -22.72 -13.76
CA ILE A 289 5.88 -21.59 -12.81
C ILE A 289 6.88 -21.87 -11.69
N ILE A 290 7.84 -20.96 -11.49
CA ILE A 290 8.75 -20.93 -10.36
C ILE A 290 8.19 -19.92 -9.37
N ARG A 291 7.85 -20.37 -8.18
CA ARG A 291 7.27 -19.53 -7.13
C ARG A 291 8.37 -18.88 -6.30
N GLY A 292 8.35 -17.57 -6.16
CA GLY A 292 9.33 -16.85 -5.33
C GLY A 292 9.39 -15.36 -5.59
N GLU A 293 10.14 -14.68 -4.77
CA GLU A 293 10.34 -13.23 -4.85
C GLU A 293 11.06 -12.84 -6.13
N ALA A 294 10.53 -11.83 -6.82
CA ALA A 294 11.19 -11.22 -7.97
C ALA A 294 12.48 -10.50 -7.52
N PRO A 295 13.57 -10.57 -8.29
CA PRO A 295 14.81 -9.92 -7.90
C PRO A 295 14.72 -8.40 -7.82
N VAL A 296 13.71 -7.82 -8.45
CA VAL A 296 13.51 -6.36 -8.53
C VAL A 296 13.33 -5.75 -7.15
N ALA A 297 12.59 -6.40 -6.25
CA ALA A 297 12.35 -5.87 -4.90
C ALA A 297 13.65 -5.53 -4.17
N LEU A 298 14.63 -6.45 -4.19
CA LEU A 298 15.92 -6.23 -3.54
C LEU A 298 16.81 -5.25 -4.33
N LEU A 299 16.84 -5.36 -5.67
CA LEU A 299 17.61 -4.46 -6.53
C LEU A 299 17.17 -3.00 -6.38
N LYS A 300 15.85 -2.77 -6.18
CA LYS A 300 15.25 -1.47 -5.96
C LYS A 300 15.53 -0.94 -4.55
N ALA A 301 15.49 -1.80 -3.54
CA ALA A 301 15.67 -1.41 -2.13
C ALA A 301 17.10 -0.94 -1.84
N ILE A 302 18.12 -1.50 -2.51
CA ILE A 302 19.51 -1.07 -2.37
C ILE A 302 19.77 0.10 -3.32
N ARG A 303 19.68 1.31 -2.79
CA ARG A 303 19.82 2.55 -3.54
C ARG A 303 21.21 2.71 -4.15
N ASN A 304 21.28 3.19 -5.39
CA ASN A 304 22.53 3.60 -6.02
C ASN A 304 22.98 4.97 -5.48
N GLU A 305 24.21 5.38 -5.80
CA GLU A 305 24.79 6.64 -5.32
C GLU A 305 23.96 7.88 -5.70
N GLN A 306 23.33 7.88 -6.88
CA GLN A 306 22.52 9.01 -7.34
C GLN A 306 21.20 9.08 -6.56
N GLU A 307 20.54 7.95 -6.35
CA GLU A 307 19.33 7.87 -5.53
C GLU A 307 19.63 8.29 -4.08
N ILE A 308 20.76 7.88 -3.49
CA ILE A 308 21.16 8.32 -2.13
C ILE A 308 21.38 9.82 -2.07
N LYS A 309 22.07 10.43 -3.04
CA LYS A 309 22.25 11.87 -3.12
C LYS A 309 20.92 12.61 -3.23
N GLY A 310 20.01 12.08 -4.04
CA GLY A 310 18.67 12.64 -4.20
C GLY A 310 17.88 12.62 -2.90
N ILE A 311 17.85 11.48 -2.19
CA ILE A 311 17.14 11.34 -0.91
C ILE A 311 17.70 12.34 0.12
N HIS A 312 19.02 12.48 0.24
CA HIS A 312 19.61 13.48 1.13
C HIS A 312 19.16 14.90 0.78
N ALA A 313 19.13 15.27 -0.50
CA ALA A 313 18.70 16.58 -0.95
C ALA A 313 17.18 16.79 -0.70
N ALA A 314 16.35 15.80 -0.97
CA ALA A 314 14.90 15.82 -0.69
C ALA A 314 14.65 16.01 0.81
N MET A 315 15.31 15.25 1.69
CA MET A 315 15.20 15.38 3.14
C MET A 315 15.63 16.76 3.65
N GLN A 316 16.63 17.40 3.05
CA GLN A 316 17.02 18.76 3.42
C GLN A 316 15.93 19.77 3.05
N ARG A 317 15.39 19.70 1.84
CA ARG A 317 14.31 20.62 1.40
C ARG A 317 13.05 20.45 2.24
N ASP A 318 12.66 19.21 2.48
CA ASP A 318 11.49 18.91 3.30
C ASP A 318 11.69 19.33 4.75
N GLY A 319 12.89 19.13 5.29
CA GLY A 319 13.27 19.60 6.62
C GLY A 319 13.18 21.13 6.74
N VAL A 320 13.56 21.89 5.70
CA VAL A 320 13.41 23.35 5.68
C VAL A 320 11.92 23.74 5.67
N ALA A 321 11.08 23.07 4.89
CA ALA A 321 9.64 23.31 4.87
C ALA A 321 9.02 23.03 6.26
N LEU A 322 9.37 21.90 6.86
CA LEU A 322 8.87 21.50 8.19
C LEU A 322 9.32 22.48 9.30
N VAL A 323 10.57 22.92 9.29
CA VAL A 323 11.06 23.90 10.29
C VAL A 323 10.33 25.26 10.14
N LYS A 324 10.09 25.74 8.90
CA LYS A 324 9.26 26.93 8.67
C LYS A 324 7.84 26.74 9.18
N PHE A 325 7.26 25.58 8.96
CA PHE A 325 5.94 25.22 9.46
C PHE A 325 5.90 25.21 10.99
N LEU A 326 6.83 24.53 11.66
CA LEU A 326 6.89 24.45 13.12
C LEU A 326 7.02 25.84 13.76
N ARG A 327 7.89 26.69 13.20
CA ARG A 327 8.03 28.08 13.66
C ARG A 327 6.74 28.89 13.49
N TRP A 328 6.03 28.72 12.38
CA TRP A 328 4.73 29.35 12.16
C TRP A 328 3.69 28.81 13.17
N LEU A 329 3.65 27.52 13.40
CA LEU A 329 2.70 26.85 14.30
C LEU A 329 2.78 27.40 15.74
N GLU A 330 3.99 27.66 16.25
CA GLU A 330 4.19 28.24 17.58
C GLU A 330 3.45 29.57 17.75
N SER A 331 3.39 30.38 16.71
CA SER A 331 2.70 31.69 16.74
C SER A 331 1.22 31.59 16.39
N ALA A 332 0.83 30.60 15.60
CA ALA A 332 -0.53 30.44 15.08
C ALA A 332 -1.48 29.79 16.10
N VAL A 333 -1.05 28.75 16.81
CA VAL A 333 -1.90 28.00 17.77
C VAL A 333 -2.50 28.89 18.88
N PRO A 334 -1.78 29.87 19.47
CA PRO A 334 -2.37 30.77 20.47
C PRO A 334 -3.54 31.61 19.97
N SER A 335 -3.71 31.79 18.66
CA SER A 335 -4.86 32.52 18.09
C SER A 335 -6.19 31.76 18.29
N GLY A 336 -6.15 30.42 18.44
CA GLY A 336 -7.33 29.57 18.55
C GLY A 336 -8.14 29.43 17.26
N THR A 337 -7.56 29.78 16.11
CA THR A 337 -8.24 29.72 14.79
C THR A 337 -7.76 28.56 13.93
N GLU A 338 -6.61 27.97 14.26
CA GLU A 338 -6.06 26.88 13.48
C GLU A 338 -6.74 25.55 13.79
N THR A 339 -6.90 24.73 12.79
CA THR A 339 -7.51 23.41 12.85
C THR A 339 -6.61 22.37 12.21
N GLU A 340 -6.90 21.07 12.39
CA GLU A 340 -6.16 19.98 11.76
C GLU A 340 -6.09 20.14 10.24
N LEU A 341 -7.20 20.48 9.58
CA LEU A 341 -7.24 20.76 8.14
C LEU A 341 -6.50 22.04 7.75
N SER A 342 -6.50 23.07 8.59
CA SER A 342 -5.81 24.33 8.24
C SER A 342 -4.29 24.19 8.32
N ILE A 343 -3.78 23.43 9.28
CA ILE A 343 -2.34 23.18 9.42
C ILE A 343 -1.80 22.25 8.33
N ASP A 344 -2.59 21.27 7.89
CA ASP A 344 -2.27 20.44 6.74
C ASP A 344 -2.07 21.30 5.47
N ARG A 345 -3.07 22.12 5.12
CA ARG A 345 -2.95 23.07 4.01
C ARG A 345 -1.75 24.01 4.13
N LYS A 346 -1.40 24.41 5.35
CA LYS A 346 -0.24 25.28 5.60
C LYS A 346 1.08 24.57 5.38
N LEU A 347 1.21 23.32 5.82
CA LEU A 347 2.41 22.51 5.59
C LEU A 347 2.61 22.24 4.10
N HIS A 348 1.53 21.86 3.40
CA HIS A 348 1.54 21.71 1.94
C HIS A 348 2.06 22.98 1.24
N ALA A 349 1.56 24.15 1.65
CA ALA A 349 2.01 25.43 1.07
C ALA A 349 3.52 25.70 1.29
N PHE A 350 4.10 25.32 2.44
CA PHE A 350 5.55 25.43 2.65
C PHE A 350 6.35 24.44 1.79
N ARG A 351 5.87 23.19 1.62
CA ARG A 351 6.48 22.19 0.76
C ARG A 351 6.44 22.59 -0.71
N ALA A 352 5.31 23.14 -1.17
CA ALA A 352 5.14 23.59 -2.54
C ALA A 352 6.10 24.72 -2.95
N THR A 353 6.74 25.40 -2.00
CA THR A 353 7.80 26.39 -2.29
C THR A 353 9.18 25.78 -2.49
N GLN A 354 9.35 24.49 -2.29
CA GLN A 354 10.64 23.81 -2.41
C GLN A 354 10.87 23.34 -3.85
N ASP A 355 12.11 23.38 -4.29
CA ASP A 355 12.50 22.87 -5.61
C ASP A 355 12.20 21.38 -5.75
N LEU A 356 11.82 20.96 -6.94
CA LEU A 356 11.52 19.57 -7.30
C LEU A 356 10.30 18.95 -6.58
N TYR A 357 9.54 19.73 -5.82
CA TYR A 357 8.31 19.25 -5.20
C TYR A 357 7.27 18.89 -6.27
N VAL A 358 6.63 17.73 -6.11
CA VAL A 358 5.60 17.22 -7.01
C VAL A 358 4.24 17.12 -6.32
N GLY A 359 4.22 16.70 -5.05
CA GLY A 359 3.02 16.51 -4.27
C GLY A 359 3.33 15.85 -2.93
N GLU A 360 2.29 15.47 -2.18
CA GLU A 360 2.43 14.71 -0.94
C GLU A 360 2.79 13.25 -1.25
N SER A 361 3.51 12.58 -0.35
CA SER A 361 3.81 11.14 -0.43
C SER A 361 2.71 10.28 0.20
N PHE A 362 1.88 10.87 1.04
CA PHE A 362 0.64 10.35 1.62
C PHE A 362 -0.17 11.52 2.20
N ASP A 363 -1.47 11.30 2.45
CA ASP A 363 -2.32 12.32 3.08
C ASP A 363 -1.82 12.63 4.48
N THR A 364 -1.60 13.92 4.78
CA THR A 364 -1.09 14.36 6.08
C THR A 364 -1.98 13.89 7.22
N ILE A 365 -1.36 13.26 8.22
CA ILE A 365 -2.00 12.89 9.47
C ILE A 365 -1.72 14.01 10.48
N ALA A 366 -2.72 14.82 10.77
CA ALA A 366 -2.63 15.91 11.75
C ALA A 366 -3.60 15.61 12.90
N GLY A 367 -3.18 14.76 13.84
CA GLY A 367 -4.02 14.29 14.95
C GLY A 367 -3.80 15.09 16.21
N TYR A 368 -4.77 15.94 16.58
CA TYR A 368 -4.74 16.70 17.84
C TYR A 368 -5.33 15.88 18.97
N LYS A 369 -4.60 15.74 20.08
CA LYS A 369 -4.99 14.96 21.27
C LYS A 369 -5.44 13.52 20.91
N GLU A 370 -6.74 13.20 21.18
CA GLU A 370 -7.33 11.87 20.96
C GLU A 370 -7.25 11.40 19.52
N HIS A 371 -7.27 12.30 18.55
CA HIS A 371 -7.11 11.95 17.13
C HIS A 371 -5.72 11.39 16.83
N GLY A 372 -4.69 11.78 17.59
CA GLY A 372 -3.35 11.19 17.49
C GLY A 372 -3.27 9.72 17.89
N ALA A 373 -4.31 9.16 18.52
CA ALA A 373 -4.41 7.72 18.81
C ALA A 373 -4.84 6.88 17.61
N ILE A 374 -5.36 7.52 16.56
CA ILE A 374 -5.74 6.86 15.30
C ILE A 374 -4.53 6.94 14.37
N VAL A 375 -3.83 5.82 14.17
CA VAL A 375 -2.51 5.78 13.51
C VAL A 375 -2.54 6.36 12.09
N HIS A 376 -3.61 6.10 11.32
CA HIS A 376 -3.83 6.66 10.00
C HIS A 376 -5.06 7.59 10.01
N TYR A 377 -5.05 8.56 10.96
CA TYR A 377 -6.12 9.54 11.05
C TYR A 377 -6.16 10.41 9.80
N SER A 378 -7.36 10.66 9.30
CA SER A 378 -7.63 11.65 8.25
C SER A 378 -8.70 12.60 8.74
N ALA A 379 -8.35 13.87 8.92
CA ALA A 379 -9.31 14.89 9.30
C ALA A 379 -10.35 15.11 8.19
N THR A 380 -11.60 15.19 8.57
CA THR A 380 -12.72 15.57 7.70
C THR A 380 -13.36 16.86 8.19
N GLU A 381 -14.25 17.47 7.43
CA GLU A 381 -14.97 18.66 7.90
C GLU A 381 -15.75 18.39 9.20
N GLU A 382 -16.22 17.14 9.41
CA GLU A 382 -16.95 16.74 10.62
C GLU A 382 -16.04 16.48 11.81
N SER A 383 -14.86 15.87 11.58
CA SER A 383 -13.92 15.49 12.66
C SER A 383 -12.88 16.57 12.98
N ASN A 384 -12.79 17.62 12.14
CA ASN A 384 -11.75 18.65 12.18
C ASN A 384 -11.67 19.40 13.53
N ALA A 385 -10.67 19.09 14.33
CA ALA A 385 -10.50 19.69 15.64
C ALA A 385 -9.77 21.05 15.56
N THR A 386 -10.23 22.01 16.40
CA THR A 386 -9.52 23.28 16.62
C THR A 386 -8.35 23.07 17.55
N LEU A 387 -7.18 23.59 17.20
CA LEU A 387 -5.97 23.50 17.99
C LEU A 387 -5.97 24.57 19.11
N HIS A 388 -5.59 24.14 20.29
CA HIS A 388 -5.42 25.01 21.45
C HIS A 388 -4.01 24.84 22.04
N PRO A 389 -3.47 25.83 22.79
CA PRO A 389 -2.14 25.74 23.40
C PRO A 389 -2.13 24.76 24.60
N LYS A 390 -2.47 23.50 24.36
CA LYS A 390 -2.54 22.41 25.34
C LYS A 390 -2.45 21.04 24.67
N GLY A 391 -1.74 20.10 25.29
CA GLY A 391 -1.65 18.70 24.82
C GLY A 391 -0.73 18.54 23.62
N PHE A 392 -0.82 17.39 22.97
CA PHE A 392 -0.03 17.05 21.80
C PHE A 392 -0.78 17.23 20.48
N LEU A 393 -0.02 17.60 19.47
CA LEU A 393 -0.33 17.38 18.06
C LEU A 393 0.64 16.30 17.53
N LEU A 394 0.10 15.20 17.03
CA LEU A 394 0.85 14.26 16.21
C LEU A 394 0.73 14.71 14.76
N LEU A 395 1.86 15.01 14.14
CA LEU A 395 1.93 15.42 12.74
C LEU A 395 2.80 14.42 12.00
N ASP A 396 2.17 13.65 11.11
CA ASP A 396 2.84 12.70 10.22
C ASP A 396 2.57 13.10 8.77
N SER A 397 3.63 13.28 7.99
CA SER A 397 3.52 13.88 6.66
C SER A 397 4.77 13.61 5.83
N GLY A 398 4.63 13.61 4.52
CA GLY A 398 5.73 13.41 3.62
C GLY A 398 5.47 14.03 2.25
N ALA A 399 6.49 14.09 1.42
CA ALA A 399 6.41 14.67 0.09
C ALA A 399 7.09 13.81 -0.97
N GLN A 400 6.58 13.89 -2.18
CA GLN A 400 7.22 13.44 -3.40
C GLN A 400 8.04 14.57 -3.99
N TYR A 401 9.35 14.38 -4.04
CA TYR A 401 10.27 15.20 -4.83
C TYR A 401 10.76 14.37 -6.00
N LEU A 402 11.10 15.01 -7.14
CA LEU A 402 11.64 14.26 -8.29
C LEU A 402 12.89 13.43 -7.96
N ASP A 403 13.62 13.79 -6.92
CA ASP A 403 14.84 13.11 -6.49
C ASP A 403 14.71 12.35 -5.15
N GLY A 404 13.49 12.16 -4.64
CA GLY A 404 13.27 11.37 -3.41
C GLY A 404 11.87 11.46 -2.87
N THR A 405 11.53 10.53 -1.99
CA THR A 405 10.28 10.51 -1.21
C THR A 405 10.63 10.75 0.26
N THR A 406 9.87 11.58 0.96
CA THR A 406 10.05 11.83 2.40
C THR A 406 8.87 11.28 3.19
N ASP A 407 9.14 10.97 4.46
CA ASP A 407 8.21 10.47 5.45
C ASP A 407 8.71 10.91 6.83
N ILE A 408 8.00 11.83 7.47
CA ILE A 408 8.48 12.49 8.70
C ILE A 408 7.32 12.65 9.69
N THR A 409 7.43 11.99 10.82
CA THR A 409 6.51 12.18 11.95
C THR A 409 7.12 13.06 13.04
N ARG A 410 6.32 13.95 13.61
CA ARG A 410 6.66 14.71 14.84
C ARG A 410 5.47 14.76 15.77
N THR A 411 5.72 14.48 17.06
CA THR A 411 4.76 14.74 18.15
C THR A 411 5.13 16.04 18.81
N ILE A 412 4.27 17.05 18.73
CA ILE A 412 4.55 18.45 19.07
C ILE A 412 3.73 18.83 20.29
N ALA A 413 4.39 19.32 21.34
CA ALA A 413 3.69 19.92 22.47
C ALA A 413 3.16 21.31 22.08
N LEU A 414 1.85 21.47 22.07
CA LEU A 414 1.21 22.76 21.78
C LEU A 414 1.10 23.67 23.01
N GLY A 415 1.41 23.14 24.20
CA GLY A 415 1.38 23.88 25.45
C GLY A 415 1.66 22.97 26.65
N GLU A 416 0.97 23.20 27.76
CA GLU A 416 1.17 22.43 28.99
C GLU A 416 0.76 20.96 28.80
N LEU A 417 1.61 20.04 29.26
CA LEU A 417 1.44 18.60 29.19
C LEU A 417 1.29 18.00 30.59
N THR A 418 0.49 16.97 30.72
CA THR A 418 0.39 16.13 31.91
C THR A 418 1.66 15.32 32.15
N THR A 419 1.80 14.77 33.33
CA THR A 419 2.91 13.87 33.68
C THR A 419 2.85 12.59 32.87
N GLU A 420 1.66 12.05 32.59
CA GLU A 420 1.44 10.87 31.78
C GLU A 420 1.90 11.10 30.34
N GLU A 421 1.42 12.16 29.68
CA GLU A 421 1.85 12.52 28.31
C GLU A 421 3.38 12.66 28.20
N LYS A 422 4.04 13.29 29.17
CA LYS A 422 5.51 13.42 29.20
C LYS A 422 6.20 12.07 29.35
N THR A 423 5.63 11.18 30.16
CA THR A 423 6.16 9.83 30.38
C THR A 423 6.07 9.02 29.11
N ASP A 424 4.90 8.97 28.47
CA ASP A 424 4.64 8.20 27.27
C ASP A 424 5.51 8.68 26.10
N TYR A 425 5.57 9.99 25.88
CA TYR A 425 6.47 10.59 24.90
C TYR A 425 7.92 10.18 25.13
N THR A 426 8.37 10.23 26.39
CA THR A 426 9.75 9.89 26.74
C THR A 426 10.07 8.41 26.49
N LEU A 427 9.12 7.51 26.77
CA LEU A 427 9.29 6.08 26.52
C LEU A 427 9.40 5.77 25.03
N VAL A 428 8.54 6.38 24.21
CA VAL A 428 8.60 6.24 22.74
C VAL A 428 9.92 6.80 22.21
N LEU A 429 10.32 8.00 22.66
CA LEU A 429 11.58 8.62 22.25
C LEU A 429 12.81 7.77 22.62
N LYS A 430 12.81 7.14 23.80
CA LYS A 430 13.89 6.20 24.21
C LYS A 430 13.98 5.02 23.26
N GLY A 431 12.86 4.44 22.86
CA GLY A 431 12.81 3.36 21.88
C GLY A 431 13.31 3.81 20.50
N HIS A 432 12.88 4.97 20.03
CA HIS A 432 13.34 5.56 18.77
C HIS A 432 14.87 5.79 18.78
N ILE A 433 15.42 6.38 19.82
CA ILE A 433 16.86 6.62 19.95
C ILE A 433 17.63 5.29 20.00
N ALA A 434 17.14 4.30 20.78
CA ALA A 434 17.80 3.00 20.87
C ALA A 434 17.90 2.31 19.50
N LEU A 435 16.84 2.36 18.70
CA LEU A 435 16.84 1.81 17.35
C LEU A 435 17.73 2.61 16.40
N ALA A 436 17.64 3.95 16.42
CA ALA A 436 18.43 4.82 15.53
C ALA A 436 19.95 4.73 15.79
N MET A 437 20.35 4.43 17.03
CA MET A 437 21.77 4.26 17.42
C MET A 437 22.25 2.81 17.32
N ALA A 438 21.41 1.87 16.89
CA ALA A 438 21.79 0.46 16.88
C ALA A 438 22.91 0.18 15.88
N VAL A 439 23.97 -0.47 16.34
CA VAL A 439 25.04 -1.04 15.53
C VAL A 439 24.89 -2.54 15.56
N PHE A 440 24.79 -3.16 14.39
CA PHE A 440 24.46 -4.58 14.28
C PHE A 440 25.30 -5.27 13.21
N PRO A 441 25.53 -6.59 13.34
CA PRO A 441 26.33 -7.35 12.37
C PRO A 441 25.59 -7.52 11.04
N SER A 442 26.36 -7.75 9.96
CA SER A 442 25.79 -8.18 8.67
C SER A 442 24.98 -9.47 8.86
N GLY A 443 23.85 -9.58 8.17
CA GLY A 443 22.91 -10.69 8.33
C GLY A 443 21.75 -10.38 9.28
N THR A 444 21.74 -9.21 9.92
CA THR A 444 20.64 -8.80 10.81
C THR A 444 19.38 -8.46 10.01
N ARG A 445 18.22 -8.90 10.51
CA ARG A 445 16.88 -8.63 9.96
C ARG A 445 16.15 -7.63 10.83
N GLY A 446 15.18 -6.93 10.24
CA GLY A 446 14.43 -5.90 10.94
C GLY A 446 13.66 -6.41 12.18
N ALA A 447 13.14 -7.63 12.17
CA ALA A 447 12.47 -8.24 13.31
C ALA A 447 13.37 -8.35 14.55
N GLN A 448 14.68 -8.51 14.37
CA GLN A 448 15.66 -8.56 15.48
C GLN A 448 15.88 -7.18 16.12
N LEU A 449 15.65 -6.10 15.39
CA LEU A 449 15.84 -4.73 15.85
C LEU A 449 14.57 -4.10 16.43
N ASP A 450 13.40 -4.61 16.07
CA ASP A 450 12.10 -4.08 16.50
C ASP A 450 11.96 -4.03 18.04
N VAL A 451 12.55 -5.01 18.73
CA VAL A 451 12.57 -5.04 20.21
C VAL A 451 13.19 -3.80 20.84
N LEU A 452 14.17 -3.17 20.19
CA LEU A 452 14.83 -1.96 20.71
C LEU A 452 13.84 -0.80 20.85
N ALA A 453 12.91 -0.67 19.91
CA ALA A 453 11.86 0.34 19.97
C ALA A 453 10.80 0.02 21.03
N ARG A 454 10.49 -1.26 21.27
CA ARG A 454 9.41 -1.67 22.18
C ARG A 454 9.84 -1.83 23.62
N MET A 455 11.09 -2.17 23.89
CA MET A 455 11.58 -2.51 25.22
C MET A 455 11.31 -1.42 26.28
N PRO A 456 11.46 -0.09 26.02
CA PRO A 456 11.10 0.93 27.00
C PRO A 456 9.61 0.93 27.36
N LEU A 457 8.72 0.67 26.41
CA LEU A 457 7.28 0.58 26.62
C LEU A 457 6.92 -0.68 27.42
N TRP A 458 7.47 -1.84 27.03
CA TRP A 458 7.21 -3.11 27.73
C TRP A 458 7.62 -3.06 29.22
N SER A 459 8.69 -2.34 29.54
CA SER A 459 9.10 -2.15 30.96
C SER A 459 8.04 -1.38 31.78
N HIS A 460 7.10 -0.70 31.12
CA HIS A 460 5.97 0.00 31.73
C HIS A 460 4.62 -0.66 31.42
N LYS A 461 4.63 -1.93 30.96
CA LYS A 461 3.43 -2.71 30.59
C LYS A 461 2.61 -2.08 29.46
N MET A 462 3.27 -1.31 28.59
CA MET A 462 2.69 -0.66 27.41
C MET A 462 3.17 -1.35 26.13
N ASN A 463 2.40 -1.25 25.07
CA ASN A 463 2.76 -1.78 23.76
C ASN A 463 2.07 -0.97 22.66
N PHE A 464 2.56 -1.11 21.41
CA PHE A 464 1.87 -0.67 20.21
C PHE A 464 1.75 -1.84 19.23
N LEU A 465 0.68 -1.87 18.43
CA LEU A 465 0.31 -3.03 17.62
C LEU A 465 0.69 -2.91 16.14
N HIS A 466 1.14 -1.74 15.70
CA HIS A 466 1.62 -1.51 14.33
C HIS A 466 3.11 -1.83 14.17
N GLY A 467 3.64 -1.76 12.93
CA GLY A 467 5.07 -1.90 12.66
C GLY A 467 5.87 -0.71 13.21
N THR A 468 7.17 -0.92 13.45
CA THR A 468 8.09 0.13 13.93
C THR A 468 8.70 0.93 12.77
N GLY A 469 8.94 0.30 11.62
CA GLY A 469 9.52 0.97 10.47
C GLY A 469 9.38 0.15 9.18
N HIS A 470 9.53 0.84 8.06
CA HIS A 470 9.41 0.29 6.71
C HIS A 470 10.43 0.93 5.76
N GLY A 471 10.61 0.35 4.60
CA GLY A 471 11.36 0.98 3.52
C GLY A 471 10.58 2.15 2.92
N VAL A 472 11.31 3.11 2.35
CA VAL A 472 10.75 4.29 1.67
C VAL A 472 11.21 4.30 0.22
N GLY A 473 10.32 4.60 -0.71
CA GLY A 473 10.58 4.68 -2.14
C GLY A 473 11.51 5.83 -2.54
N HIS A 474 11.84 5.87 -3.82
CA HIS A 474 12.57 6.97 -4.44
C HIS A 474 11.73 7.55 -5.57
N PHE A 475 10.98 8.59 -5.28
CA PHE A 475 9.88 9.10 -6.11
C PHE A 475 8.95 7.94 -6.51
N LEU A 476 8.52 7.20 -5.48
CA LEU A 476 7.65 6.03 -5.54
C LEU A 476 6.85 5.91 -4.22
N SER A 477 6.27 4.74 -3.94
CA SER A 477 5.47 4.52 -2.72
C SER A 477 6.24 4.89 -1.45
N VAL A 478 5.58 5.58 -0.54
CA VAL A 478 6.12 5.87 0.80
C VAL A 478 6.38 4.57 1.57
N HIS A 479 5.48 3.60 1.47
CA HIS A 479 5.66 2.27 2.01
C HIS A 479 6.29 1.35 0.96
N GLU A 480 7.58 1.04 1.12
CA GLU A 480 8.31 0.21 0.17
C GLU A 480 8.98 -0.98 0.88
N GLY A 481 8.75 -2.18 0.35
CA GLY A 481 9.53 -3.37 0.73
C GLY A 481 10.83 -3.52 -0.07
N PRO A 482 11.57 -4.64 0.14
CA PRO A 482 11.14 -5.84 0.89
C PRO A 482 11.46 -5.83 2.39
N GLN A 483 12.32 -4.90 2.87
CA GLN A 483 12.68 -4.80 4.29
C GLN A 483 11.60 -4.11 5.12
N SER A 484 11.51 -4.49 6.38
CA SER A 484 10.68 -3.82 7.38
C SER A 484 11.23 -4.07 8.78
N ILE A 485 10.92 -3.17 9.73
CA ILE A 485 11.22 -3.34 11.15
C ILE A 485 9.90 -3.53 11.87
N ARG A 486 9.59 -4.77 12.25
CA ARG A 486 8.33 -5.15 12.92
C ARG A 486 8.48 -6.50 13.61
N MET A 487 7.55 -6.84 14.51
CA MET A 487 7.58 -8.10 15.26
C MET A 487 7.48 -9.34 14.35
N ASN A 488 6.73 -9.26 13.27
CA ASN A 488 6.58 -10.38 12.35
C ASN A 488 7.90 -10.71 11.66
N GLU A 489 8.18 -11.99 11.51
CA GLU A 489 9.37 -12.44 10.79
C GLU A 489 9.35 -11.97 9.33
N ASN A 490 10.48 -11.38 8.94
CA ASN A 490 10.78 -11.01 7.57
C ASN A 490 12.20 -11.51 7.26
N PRO A 491 12.38 -12.43 6.30
CA PRO A 491 13.68 -13.04 6.02
C PRO A 491 14.69 -12.07 5.40
N ILE A 492 14.27 -10.87 5.04
CA ILE A 492 15.12 -9.90 4.36
C ILE A 492 16.16 -9.32 5.33
N VAL A 493 17.41 -9.50 4.96
CA VAL A 493 18.57 -8.94 5.66
C VAL A 493 18.70 -7.46 5.33
N LEU A 494 18.89 -6.63 6.35
CA LEU A 494 19.20 -5.22 6.17
C LEU A 494 20.61 -5.04 5.57
N GLN A 495 20.71 -4.20 4.56
CA GLN A 495 21.95 -3.97 3.82
C GLN A 495 22.24 -2.46 3.68
N PRO A 496 23.53 -2.06 3.58
CA PRO A 496 23.89 -0.69 3.24
C PRO A 496 23.21 -0.24 1.94
N GLY A 497 22.68 0.97 1.92
CA GLY A 497 21.92 1.52 0.79
C GLY A 497 20.40 1.34 0.92
N MET A 498 19.92 0.54 1.84
CA MET A 498 18.49 0.50 2.17
C MET A 498 18.09 1.73 2.99
N VAL A 499 16.92 2.29 2.67
CA VAL A 499 16.31 3.41 3.40
C VAL A 499 15.16 2.88 4.24
N THR A 500 15.12 3.31 5.48
CA THR A 500 14.05 2.95 6.43
C THR A 500 13.64 4.19 7.18
#